data_00e37876f734b74625d7295806a98403
#
_entry.id   00e37876f734b74625d7295806a98403
#
_cell.length_a   1.000
_cell.length_b   1.000
_cell.length_c   1.000
_cell.angle_alpha   90.00
_cell.angle_beta   90.00
_cell.angle_gamma   90.00
#
_symmetry.space_group_name_H-M   'P 1'
#
loop_
_entity.id
_entity.type
_entity.pdbx_description
1 polymer ?
#
loop_
_entity_poly.entity_id
_entity_poly.type
_entity_poly.pdbx_seq_one_letter_code
_entity_poly.pdbx_strand_id
1 'polypeptide(L)'
;MNKIIKDYLPKAALILLIFSIICGLFYTLAITGISQLVFPDKANGSIVEVNGKKYGSELLAQQFNDEKHMWGRIMNVDTETFTDKDGKPVMYAGPSNLTPAGEVKDKDAGEIKEEEKQIKELVADRVAMIRKANPDQADKKVPVDLVTCSGSGLDPGISVAAAKYQIPRLVRTTGKSKEEIQKIIDKYTTHKFLGIFGEENVNVLKVNLALEGILK
;
A
#
# COMPACT_ATOMS: atom_id res chain seq x y z
N MET A 1 -20.87 25.73 41.16
CA MET A 1 -19.91 25.79 40.04
C MET A 1 -18.45 26.05 40.52
N ASN A 2 -18.19 27.07 41.33
CA ASN A 2 -16.83 27.41 41.76
C ASN A 2 -16.12 26.34 42.63
N LYS A 3 -16.84 25.55 43.45
CA LYS A 3 -16.24 24.49 44.27
C LYS A 3 -15.76 23.30 43.45
N ILE A 4 -16.54 22.88 42.45
CA ILE A 4 -16.15 21.81 41.54
C ILE A 4 -14.88 22.18 40.77
N ILE A 5 -14.81 23.39 40.23
CA ILE A 5 -13.63 23.86 39.51
C ILE A 5 -12.39 23.90 40.41
N LYS A 6 -12.51 24.42 41.64
CA LYS A 6 -11.38 24.51 42.56
C LYS A 6 -10.91 23.16 43.08
N ASP A 7 -11.79 22.22 43.33
CA ASP A 7 -11.44 20.95 44.01
C ASP A 7 -11.05 19.85 42.99
N TYR A 8 -11.65 19.84 41.81
CA TYR A 8 -11.44 18.75 40.82
C TYR A 8 -10.51 19.13 39.69
N LEU A 9 -10.56 20.37 39.18
CA LEU A 9 -9.75 20.78 38.03
C LEU A 9 -8.23 20.65 38.27
N PRO A 10 -7.66 21.05 39.43
CA PRO A 10 -6.24 20.85 39.66
C PRO A 10 -5.84 19.38 39.73
N LYS A 11 -6.68 18.55 40.32
CA LYS A 11 -6.44 17.09 40.38
C LYS A 11 -6.50 16.45 39.00
N ALA A 12 -7.48 16.81 38.19
CA ALA A 12 -7.59 16.35 36.82
C ALA A 12 -6.39 16.81 35.97
N ALA A 13 -5.98 18.06 36.11
CA ALA A 13 -4.79 18.57 35.41
C ALA A 13 -3.51 17.86 35.84
N LEU A 14 -3.35 17.56 37.15
CA LEU A 14 -2.21 16.82 37.68
C LEU A 14 -2.19 15.38 37.12
N ILE A 15 -3.34 14.69 37.12
CA ILE A 15 -3.45 13.34 36.58
C ILE A 15 -3.15 13.34 35.05
N LEU A 16 -3.69 14.28 34.29
CA LEU A 16 -3.39 14.45 32.87
C LEU A 16 -1.89 14.65 32.64
N LEU A 17 -1.25 15.51 33.44
CA LEU A 17 0.20 15.75 33.34
C LEU A 17 1.01 14.48 33.65
N ILE A 18 0.67 13.76 34.71
CA ILE A 18 1.34 12.50 35.05
C ILE A 18 1.21 11.47 33.91
N PHE A 19 0.00 11.24 33.43
CA PHE A 19 -0.21 10.30 32.33
C PHE A 19 0.44 10.77 31.03
N SER A 20 0.48 12.06 30.74
CA SER A 20 1.21 12.59 29.59
C SER A 20 2.71 12.30 29.69
N ILE A 21 3.30 12.42 30.84
CA ILE A 21 4.72 12.08 31.06
C ILE A 21 4.94 10.57 30.95
N ILE A 22 4.11 9.77 31.60
CA ILE A 22 4.26 8.31 31.61
C ILE A 22 4.04 7.77 30.18
N CYS A 23 2.92 8.10 29.54
CA CYS A 23 2.57 7.55 28.23
C CYS A 23 3.27 8.27 27.08
N GLY A 24 3.40 9.59 27.15
CA GLY A 24 3.99 10.39 26.06
C GLY A 24 5.52 10.35 26.05
N LEU A 25 6.16 10.23 27.21
CA LEU A 25 7.62 10.23 27.28
C LEU A 25 8.19 8.84 27.61
N PHE A 26 7.95 8.33 28.80
CA PHE A 26 8.62 7.10 29.24
C PHE A 26 8.22 5.88 28.42
N TYR A 27 6.92 5.66 28.20
CA TYR A 27 6.44 4.54 27.38
C TYR A 27 6.95 4.65 25.94
N THR A 28 6.82 5.81 25.33
CA THR A 28 7.26 6.04 23.95
C THR A 28 8.76 5.79 23.78
N LEU A 29 9.59 6.33 24.66
CA LEU A 29 11.04 6.12 24.60
C LEU A 29 11.43 4.67 24.87
N ALA A 30 10.77 3.98 25.80
CA ALA A 30 11.02 2.57 26.08
C ALA A 30 10.69 1.69 24.87
N ILE A 31 9.51 1.88 24.26
CA ILE A 31 9.11 1.12 23.07
C ILE A 31 10.02 1.44 21.88
N THR A 32 10.38 2.71 21.68
CA THR A 32 11.31 3.10 20.62
C THR A 32 12.67 2.43 20.82
N GLY A 33 13.23 2.47 22.03
CA GLY A 33 14.50 1.83 22.34
C GLY A 33 14.48 0.31 22.10
N ILE A 34 13.43 -0.37 22.58
CA ILE A 34 13.25 -1.81 22.34
C ILE A 34 13.14 -2.10 20.84
N SER A 35 12.34 -1.31 20.11
CA SER A 35 12.13 -1.51 18.67
C SER A 35 13.42 -1.32 17.88
N GLN A 36 14.24 -0.33 18.22
CA GLN A 36 15.53 -0.09 17.57
C GLN A 36 16.55 -1.18 17.88
N LEU A 37 16.48 -1.82 19.05
CA LEU A 37 17.39 -2.91 19.41
C LEU A 37 16.97 -4.25 18.81
N VAL A 38 15.67 -4.56 18.78
CA VAL A 38 15.14 -5.88 18.41
C VAL A 38 14.78 -5.94 16.94
N PHE A 39 14.26 -4.84 16.34
CA PHE A 39 13.74 -4.78 14.97
C PHE A 39 14.22 -3.52 14.23
N PRO A 40 15.53 -3.22 14.15
CA PRO A 40 16.03 -1.95 13.60
C PRO A 40 15.51 -1.68 12.18
N ASP A 41 15.49 -2.68 11.31
CA ASP A 41 15.03 -2.50 9.93
C ASP A 41 13.55 -2.10 9.87
N LYS A 42 12.70 -2.79 10.64
CA LYS A 42 11.26 -2.49 10.72
C LYS A 42 10.99 -1.15 11.38
N ALA A 43 11.71 -0.84 12.46
CA ALA A 43 11.60 0.43 13.18
C ALA A 43 11.98 1.64 12.30
N ASN A 44 12.85 1.42 11.31
CA ASN A 44 13.31 2.44 10.37
C ASN A 44 12.62 2.37 9.00
N GLY A 45 11.47 1.68 8.90
CA GLY A 45 10.58 1.71 7.75
C GLY A 45 10.85 0.64 6.68
N SER A 46 11.56 -0.43 7.00
CA SER A 46 11.82 -1.57 6.11
C SER A 46 12.30 -1.14 4.71
N ILE A 47 13.32 -0.30 4.69
CA ILE A 47 13.88 0.24 3.45
C ILE A 47 14.66 -0.84 2.69
N VAL A 48 14.31 -1.06 1.44
CA VAL A 48 15.07 -1.92 0.54
C VAL A 48 16.31 -1.16 0.08
N GLU A 49 17.47 -1.60 0.53
CA GLU A 49 18.77 -1.00 0.17
C GLU A 49 19.68 -2.05 -0.46
N VAL A 50 20.27 -1.72 -1.61
CA VAL A 50 21.23 -2.59 -2.31
C VAL A 50 22.42 -1.75 -2.74
N ASN A 51 23.62 -2.18 -2.37
CA ASN A 51 24.90 -1.49 -2.67
C ASN A 51 24.89 -0.01 -2.26
N GLY A 52 24.29 0.32 -1.11
CA GLY A 52 24.22 1.70 -0.59
C GLY A 52 23.17 2.58 -1.26
N LYS A 53 22.42 2.05 -2.22
CA LYS A 53 21.30 2.77 -2.87
C LYS A 53 19.97 2.31 -2.29
N LYS A 54 19.15 3.27 -1.84
CA LYS A 54 17.81 3.04 -1.32
C LYS A 54 16.80 3.07 -2.47
N TYR A 55 15.95 2.05 -2.52
CA TYR A 55 14.94 1.87 -3.56
C TYR A 55 13.51 2.15 -3.08
N GLY A 56 13.30 2.23 -1.77
CA GLY A 56 12.02 2.50 -1.15
C GLY A 56 11.70 1.54 -0.02
N SER A 57 10.54 1.72 0.60
CA SER A 57 10.07 0.81 1.65
C SER A 57 9.34 -0.40 1.04
N GLU A 58 9.60 -1.59 1.57
CA GLU A 58 8.82 -2.78 1.22
C GLU A 58 7.37 -2.73 1.71
N LEU A 59 7.06 -1.78 2.60
CA LEU A 59 5.73 -1.60 3.20
C LEU A 59 4.87 -0.57 2.47
N LEU A 60 5.44 0.13 1.47
CA LEU A 60 4.74 1.16 0.72
C LEU A 60 4.74 0.87 -0.77
N ALA A 61 3.59 1.08 -1.40
CA ALA A 61 3.47 0.96 -2.84
C ALA A 61 4.35 2.00 -3.56
N GLN A 62 4.82 1.62 -4.74
CA GLN A 62 5.41 2.51 -5.71
C GLN A 62 4.69 2.34 -7.04
N GLN A 63 4.56 3.44 -7.78
CA GLN A 63 3.86 3.42 -9.06
C GLN A 63 4.77 2.90 -10.17
N PHE A 64 4.35 1.81 -10.80
CA PHE A 64 4.96 1.26 -11.99
C PHE A 64 3.90 1.25 -13.10
N ASN A 65 4.17 1.95 -14.20
CA ASN A 65 3.22 2.12 -15.32
C ASN A 65 3.79 1.67 -16.66
N ASP A 66 5.07 1.30 -16.72
CA ASP A 66 5.68 0.79 -17.94
C ASP A 66 5.45 -0.71 -18.12
N GLU A 67 5.69 -1.21 -19.33
CA GLU A 67 5.38 -2.61 -19.67
C GLU A 67 6.38 -3.62 -19.11
N LYS A 68 7.58 -3.21 -18.70
CA LYS A 68 8.63 -4.09 -18.20
C LYS A 68 8.47 -4.43 -16.72
N HIS A 69 7.69 -3.65 -16.00
CA HIS A 69 7.48 -3.83 -14.57
C HIS A 69 6.13 -4.47 -14.25
N MET A 70 6.07 -5.17 -13.14
CA MET A 70 4.82 -5.63 -12.54
C MET A 70 4.07 -4.43 -11.99
N TRP A 71 2.80 -4.30 -12.35
CA TRP A 71 1.94 -3.24 -11.86
C TRP A 71 1.28 -3.65 -10.55
N GLY A 72 1.23 -2.71 -9.61
CA GLY A 72 0.53 -2.85 -8.34
C GLY A 72 -0.92 -2.40 -8.40
N ARG A 73 -1.50 -2.21 -7.21
CA ARG A 73 -2.80 -1.56 -7.03
C ARG A 73 -2.78 -0.12 -7.53
N ILE A 74 -3.95 0.45 -7.78
CA ILE A 74 -4.08 1.89 -7.99
C ILE A 74 -3.65 2.58 -6.69
N MET A 75 -2.71 3.51 -6.80
CA MET A 75 -2.30 4.34 -5.67
C MET A 75 -3.24 5.53 -5.53
N ASN A 76 -3.58 5.86 -4.30
CA ASN A 76 -4.23 7.10 -3.97
C ASN A 76 -3.26 7.95 -3.15
N VAL A 77 -2.76 9.02 -3.76
CA VAL A 77 -1.80 9.93 -3.16
C VAL A 77 -2.31 11.35 -3.24
N ASP A 78 -2.11 12.10 -2.16
CA ASP A 78 -2.34 13.52 -2.13
C ASP A 78 -1.03 14.24 -2.49
N THR A 79 -1.10 15.15 -3.44
CA THR A 79 0.02 15.98 -3.90
C THR A 79 -0.23 17.46 -3.72
N GLU A 80 -1.37 17.85 -3.11
CA GLU A 80 -1.80 19.23 -3.02
C GLU A 80 -1.62 19.81 -1.61
N THR A 81 -1.77 18.98 -0.58
CA THR A 81 -1.79 19.44 0.81
C THR A 81 -0.41 19.83 1.34
N PHE A 82 0.64 19.13 0.94
CA PHE A 82 2.00 19.38 1.45
C PHE A 82 2.99 19.69 0.35
N THR A 83 3.87 20.62 0.65
CA THR A 83 5.03 20.94 -0.17
C THR A 83 6.30 20.80 0.66
N ASP A 84 7.41 20.47 0.01
CA ASP A 84 8.72 20.51 0.62
C ASP A 84 9.20 21.98 0.82
N LYS A 85 10.39 22.12 1.42
CA LYS A 85 11.03 23.42 1.64
C LYS A 85 11.29 24.23 0.35
N ASP A 86 11.30 23.56 -0.81
CA ASP A 86 11.51 24.15 -2.12
C ASP A 86 10.17 24.42 -2.85
N GLY A 87 9.03 24.22 -2.18
CA GLY A 87 7.69 24.44 -2.71
C GLY A 87 7.22 23.34 -3.67
N LYS A 88 7.93 22.21 -3.75
CA LYS A 88 7.52 21.09 -4.59
C LYS A 88 6.49 20.22 -3.87
N PRO A 89 5.49 19.70 -4.59
CA PRO A 89 4.51 18.79 -4.01
C PRO A 89 5.17 17.56 -3.37
N VAL A 90 4.81 17.26 -2.13
CA VAL A 90 5.20 16.05 -1.42
C VAL A 90 4.05 15.07 -1.47
N MET A 91 4.28 13.92 -2.09
CA MET A 91 3.29 12.85 -2.12
C MET A 91 3.17 12.20 -0.74
N TYR A 92 1.95 12.09 -0.24
CA TYR A 92 1.67 11.29 0.94
C TYR A 92 0.40 10.44 0.75
N ALA A 93 0.22 9.45 1.61
CA ALA A 93 -0.93 8.56 1.53
C ALA A 93 -2.23 9.33 1.78
N GLY A 94 -3.11 9.33 0.78
CA GLY A 94 -4.50 9.73 0.94
C GLY A 94 -5.34 8.45 1.10
N PRO A 95 -5.91 8.14 2.28
CA PRO A 95 -6.84 7.02 2.40
C PRO A 95 -7.95 7.21 1.38
N SER A 96 -8.21 6.19 0.57
CA SER A 96 -9.17 6.36 -0.52
C SER A 96 -10.59 6.57 0.00
N ASN A 97 -10.90 6.08 1.20
CA ASN A 97 -12.27 5.99 1.74
C ASN A 97 -13.29 5.39 0.75
N LEU A 98 -12.80 4.93 -0.40
CA LEU A 98 -13.59 4.31 -1.45
C LEU A 98 -13.68 2.82 -1.13
N THR A 99 -14.87 2.32 -0.92
CA THR A 99 -15.09 0.88 -0.92
C THR A 99 -14.80 0.34 -2.32
N PRO A 100 -14.12 -0.80 -2.46
CA PRO A 100 -14.08 -1.50 -3.73
C PRO A 100 -15.55 -1.76 -4.09
N ALA A 101 -16.01 -1.14 -5.19
CA ALA A 101 -17.39 -1.00 -5.58
C ALA A 101 -18.24 -2.27 -5.40
N GLY A 102 -18.73 -2.49 -4.20
CA GLY A 102 -19.96 -3.21 -4.02
C GLY A 102 -21.07 -2.24 -4.39
N GLU A 103 -22.01 -2.64 -5.23
CA GLU A 103 -23.27 -1.91 -5.37
C GLU A 103 -23.87 -1.73 -3.98
N VAL A 104 -23.64 -0.60 -3.35
CA VAL A 104 -24.49 -0.17 -2.25
C VAL A 104 -25.79 0.23 -2.93
N LYS A 105 -26.65 -0.75 -3.13
CA LYS A 105 -28.05 -0.50 -3.43
C LYS A 105 -28.67 0.03 -2.15
N ASP A 106 -28.48 1.31 -1.92
CA ASP A 106 -29.39 2.03 -1.05
C ASP A 106 -30.73 2.06 -1.78
N LYS A 107 -31.63 1.21 -1.36
CA LYS A 107 -32.97 1.06 -1.99
C LYS A 107 -33.81 2.33 -1.92
N ASP A 108 -33.39 3.29 -1.12
CA ASP A 108 -34.09 4.53 -0.85
C ASP A 108 -33.47 5.77 -1.52
N ALA A 109 -32.28 5.66 -2.12
CA ALA A 109 -31.63 6.75 -2.86
C ALA A 109 -31.78 6.52 -4.37
N GLY A 110 -32.78 7.14 -4.97
CA GLY A 110 -33.05 7.06 -6.42
C GLY A 110 -32.00 7.69 -7.35
N GLU A 111 -30.84 8.11 -6.84
CA GLU A 111 -29.74 8.68 -7.63
C GLU A 111 -28.43 8.02 -7.25
N ILE A 112 -27.66 7.58 -8.26
CA ILE A 112 -26.29 7.13 -8.10
C ILE A 112 -25.47 8.34 -7.66
N LYS A 113 -24.81 8.25 -6.49
CA LYS A 113 -23.94 9.32 -6.02
C LYS A 113 -22.83 9.57 -7.03
N GLU A 114 -22.47 10.84 -7.24
CA GLU A 114 -21.42 11.26 -8.18
C GLU A 114 -20.10 10.51 -7.94
N GLU A 115 -19.80 10.21 -6.68
CA GLU A 115 -18.64 9.42 -6.26
C GLU A 115 -18.64 7.98 -6.82
N GLU A 116 -19.81 7.33 -6.88
CA GLU A 116 -19.92 5.96 -7.43
C GLU A 116 -19.71 5.94 -8.95
N LYS A 117 -20.14 7.01 -9.62
CA LYS A 117 -19.92 7.18 -11.06
C LYS A 117 -18.44 7.34 -11.37
N GLN A 118 -17.74 8.18 -10.61
CA GLN A 118 -16.29 8.37 -10.75
C GLN A 118 -15.52 7.07 -10.53
N ILE A 119 -15.87 6.26 -9.53
CA ILE A 119 -15.23 4.97 -9.28
C ILE A 119 -15.43 4.02 -10.46
N LYS A 120 -16.66 3.93 -10.99
CA LYS A 120 -16.95 3.05 -12.13
C LYS A 120 -16.16 3.46 -13.38
N GLU A 121 -16.05 4.73 -13.65
CA GLU A 121 -15.26 5.28 -14.75
C GLU A 121 -13.76 5.00 -14.56
N LEU A 122 -13.21 5.25 -13.38
CA LEU A 122 -11.81 4.95 -13.07
C LEU A 122 -11.47 3.46 -13.20
N VAL A 123 -12.36 2.59 -12.74
CA VAL A 123 -12.18 1.13 -12.89
C VAL A 123 -12.25 0.72 -14.36
N ALA A 124 -13.17 1.27 -15.15
CA ALA A 124 -13.29 0.98 -16.57
C ALA A 124 -12.04 1.39 -17.34
N ASP A 125 -11.52 2.58 -17.10
CA ASP A 125 -10.29 3.10 -17.71
C ASP A 125 -9.08 2.24 -17.33
N ARG A 126 -8.98 1.85 -16.06
CA ARG A 126 -7.90 0.98 -15.59
C ARG A 126 -7.99 -0.41 -16.23
N VAL A 127 -9.18 -0.99 -16.37
CA VAL A 127 -9.40 -2.26 -17.09
C VAL A 127 -8.94 -2.13 -18.53
N ALA A 128 -9.31 -1.06 -19.23
CA ALA A 128 -8.89 -0.83 -20.61
C ALA A 128 -7.36 -0.73 -20.74
N MET A 129 -6.71 0.02 -19.84
CA MET A 129 -5.26 0.16 -19.80
C MET A 129 -4.56 -1.20 -19.56
N ILE A 130 -5.05 -2.00 -18.59
CA ILE A 130 -4.47 -3.31 -18.27
C ILE A 130 -4.65 -4.29 -19.45
N ARG A 131 -5.81 -4.32 -20.09
CA ARG A 131 -6.05 -5.17 -21.26
C ARG A 131 -5.16 -4.79 -22.44
N LYS A 132 -4.99 -3.49 -22.67
CA LYS A 132 -4.07 -2.98 -23.70
C LYS A 132 -2.63 -3.43 -23.48
N ALA A 133 -2.16 -3.39 -22.22
CA ALA A 133 -0.81 -3.82 -21.88
C ALA A 133 -0.66 -5.36 -21.87
N ASN A 134 -1.74 -6.10 -21.64
CA ASN A 134 -1.74 -7.57 -21.55
C ASN A 134 -2.67 -8.21 -22.61
N PRO A 135 -2.40 -8.05 -23.91
CA PRO A 135 -3.24 -8.59 -24.97
C PRO A 135 -3.36 -10.12 -24.91
N ASP A 136 -2.31 -10.80 -24.43
CA ASP A 136 -2.28 -12.25 -24.23
C ASP A 136 -3.25 -12.76 -23.15
N GLN A 137 -3.90 -11.85 -22.43
CA GLN A 137 -4.87 -12.15 -21.38
C GLN A 137 -6.25 -11.51 -21.64
N ALA A 138 -6.52 -11.10 -22.88
CA ALA A 138 -7.75 -10.38 -23.23
C ALA A 138 -9.03 -11.13 -22.87
N ASP A 139 -9.00 -12.47 -22.95
CA ASP A 139 -10.14 -13.33 -22.63
C ASP A 139 -10.34 -13.58 -21.13
N LYS A 140 -9.39 -13.19 -20.31
CA LYS A 140 -9.44 -13.42 -18.89
C LYS A 140 -10.00 -12.21 -18.13
N LYS A 141 -10.67 -12.50 -17.02
CA LYS A 141 -11.09 -11.44 -16.10
C LYS A 141 -9.85 -10.77 -15.51
N VAL A 142 -9.83 -9.45 -15.52
CA VAL A 142 -8.77 -8.68 -14.84
C VAL A 142 -8.92 -8.87 -13.33
N PRO A 143 -7.86 -9.25 -12.62
CA PRO A 143 -7.90 -9.36 -11.16
C PRO A 143 -8.25 -8.02 -10.50
N VAL A 144 -9.06 -8.09 -9.44
CA VAL A 144 -9.60 -6.90 -8.77
C VAL A 144 -8.51 -5.99 -8.20
N ASP A 145 -7.41 -6.56 -7.73
CA ASP A 145 -6.27 -5.81 -7.19
C ASP A 145 -5.64 -4.84 -8.21
N LEU A 146 -5.74 -5.16 -9.50
CA LEU A 146 -5.16 -4.31 -10.54
C LEU A 146 -6.06 -3.13 -10.92
N VAL A 147 -7.33 -3.16 -10.51
CA VAL A 147 -8.35 -2.17 -10.91
C VAL A 147 -8.96 -1.41 -9.73
N THR A 148 -8.53 -1.71 -8.51
CA THR A 148 -8.99 -1.04 -7.29
C THR A 148 -7.81 -0.51 -6.48
N CYS A 149 -8.03 0.57 -5.74
CA CYS A 149 -7.09 0.99 -4.70
C CYS A 149 -7.33 0.20 -3.41
N SER A 150 -6.37 0.26 -2.51
CA SER A 150 -6.51 -0.25 -1.15
C SER A 150 -7.10 0.79 -0.21
N GLY A 151 -7.50 0.38 1.00
CA GLY A 151 -7.96 1.33 2.03
C GLY A 151 -6.88 2.34 2.43
N SER A 152 -5.59 1.95 2.42
CA SER A 152 -4.48 2.87 2.68
C SER A 152 -4.10 3.74 1.49
N GLY A 153 -4.46 3.35 0.26
CA GLY A 153 -4.01 3.98 -0.98
C GLY A 153 -2.57 3.66 -1.36
N LEU A 154 -1.80 2.97 -0.50
CA LEU A 154 -0.38 2.66 -0.70
C LEU A 154 -0.02 1.21 -0.33
N ASP A 155 -0.92 0.25 -0.59
CA ASP A 155 -0.64 -1.18 -0.38
C ASP A 155 0.48 -1.65 -1.34
N PRO A 156 1.61 -2.16 -0.82
CA PRO A 156 2.76 -2.59 -1.63
C PRO A 156 2.53 -3.91 -2.34
N GLY A 157 1.46 -4.61 -2.02
CA GLY A 157 1.24 -5.97 -2.45
C GLY A 157 0.01 -6.19 -3.32
N ILE A 158 0.06 -7.29 -4.07
CA ILE A 158 -1.04 -7.80 -4.87
C ILE A 158 -1.22 -9.30 -4.64
N SER A 159 -2.39 -9.81 -4.97
CA SER A 159 -2.65 -11.26 -4.92
C SER A 159 -1.77 -12.03 -5.91
N VAL A 160 -1.51 -13.28 -5.62
CA VAL A 160 -0.81 -14.21 -6.53
C VAL A 160 -1.53 -14.30 -7.89
N ALA A 161 -2.86 -14.20 -7.91
CA ALA A 161 -3.65 -14.18 -9.13
C ALA A 161 -3.34 -12.95 -9.99
N ALA A 162 -3.23 -11.76 -9.37
CA ALA A 162 -2.88 -10.52 -10.04
C ALA A 162 -1.44 -10.53 -10.57
N ALA A 163 -0.50 -11.12 -9.83
CA ALA A 163 0.87 -11.28 -10.28
C ALA A 163 0.95 -12.24 -11.48
N LYS A 164 0.32 -13.41 -11.40
CA LYS A 164 0.30 -14.41 -12.48
C LYS A 164 -0.36 -13.90 -13.76
N TYR A 165 -1.38 -13.05 -13.64
CA TYR A 165 -2.04 -12.43 -14.79
C TYR A 165 -1.05 -11.63 -15.64
N GLN A 166 -0.03 -11.04 -15.05
CA GLN A 166 0.94 -10.18 -15.73
C GLN A 166 2.14 -10.93 -16.32
N ILE A 167 2.33 -12.22 -16.02
CA ILE A 167 3.48 -13.00 -16.47
C ILE A 167 3.67 -12.94 -18.00
N PRO A 168 2.65 -13.16 -18.86
CA PRO A 168 2.86 -13.15 -20.31
C PRO A 168 3.42 -11.81 -20.82
N ARG A 169 2.94 -10.70 -20.30
CA ARG A 169 3.48 -9.38 -20.60
C ARG A 169 4.94 -9.25 -20.17
N LEU A 170 5.26 -9.66 -18.94
CA LEU A 170 6.62 -9.59 -18.42
C LEU A 170 7.60 -10.47 -19.21
N VAL A 171 7.19 -11.67 -19.65
CA VAL A 171 7.98 -12.52 -20.56
C VAL A 171 8.30 -11.76 -21.84
N ARG A 172 7.29 -11.19 -22.49
CA ARG A 172 7.41 -10.45 -23.76
C ARG A 172 8.34 -9.24 -23.65
N THR A 173 8.25 -8.51 -22.52
CA THR A 173 8.91 -7.21 -22.38
C THR A 173 10.28 -7.27 -21.72
N THR A 174 10.54 -8.28 -20.89
CA THR A 174 11.83 -8.45 -20.20
C THR A 174 12.75 -9.47 -20.88
N GLY A 175 12.21 -10.34 -21.75
CA GLY A 175 12.95 -11.44 -22.36
C GLY A 175 13.27 -12.60 -21.41
N LYS A 176 12.80 -12.54 -20.16
CA LYS A 176 12.97 -13.63 -19.18
C LYS A 176 11.98 -14.76 -19.47
N SER A 177 12.33 -16.00 -19.13
CA SER A 177 11.41 -17.12 -19.26
C SER A 177 10.25 -17.03 -18.25
N LYS A 178 9.16 -17.71 -18.57
CA LYS A 178 8.02 -17.81 -17.69
C LYS A 178 8.40 -18.40 -16.33
N GLU A 179 9.27 -19.39 -16.33
CA GLU A 179 9.77 -20.10 -15.16
C GLU A 179 10.62 -19.18 -14.27
N GLU A 180 11.46 -18.34 -14.87
CA GLU A 180 12.25 -17.34 -14.13
C GLU A 180 11.34 -16.31 -13.46
N ILE A 181 10.36 -15.77 -14.19
CA ILE A 181 9.43 -14.78 -13.63
C ILE A 181 8.59 -15.41 -12.51
N GLN A 182 8.12 -16.65 -12.71
CA GLN A 182 7.36 -17.36 -11.67
C GLN A 182 8.21 -17.56 -10.40
N LYS A 183 9.48 -17.97 -10.54
CA LYS A 183 10.40 -18.10 -9.40
C LYS A 183 10.62 -16.78 -8.66
N ILE A 184 10.72 -15.67 -9.38
CA ILE A 184 10.83 -14.34 -8.77
C ILE A 184 9.56 -14.01 -7.99
N ILE A 185 8.38 -14.24 -8.56
CA ILE A 185 7.10 -14.02 -7.88
C ILE A 185 7.01 -14.87 -6.62
N ASP A 186 7.29 -16.17 -6.72
CA ASP A 186 7.20 -17.10 -5.58
C ASP A 186 8.16 -16.69 -4.46
N LYS A 187 9.37 -16.25 -4.82
CA LYS A 187 10.36 -15.77 -3.85
C LYS A 187 9.91 -14.57 -3.03
N TYR A 188 9.19 -13.65 -3.66
CA TYR A 188 8.72 -12.41 -3.01
C TYR A 188 7.22 -12.45 -2.68
N THR A 189 6.68 -13.68 -2.56
CA THR A 189 5.34 -13.94 -2.04
C THR A 189 5.41 -14.26 -0.55
N THR A 190 4.68 -13.50 0.25
CA THR A 190 4.44 -13.83 1.64
C THR A 190 3.29 -14.84 1.71
N HIS A 191 3.53 -16.00 2.29
CA HIS A 191 2.53 -17.04 2.46
C HIS A 191 1.77 -16.90 3.78
N LYS A 192 0.66 -17.60 3.89
CA LYS A 192 -0.15 -17.65 5.12
C LYS A 192 0.68 -18.18 6.30
N PHE A 193 0.65 -17.46 7.40
CA PHE A 193 1.31 -17.92 8.62
C PHE A 193 0.62 -19.18 9.15
N LEU A 194 1.41 -20.22 9.41
CA LEU A 194 0.94 -21.58 9.75
C LEU A 194 -0.05 -22.19 8.74
N GLY A 195 -0.08 -21.67 7.50
CA GLY A 195 -1.01 -22.13 6.46
C GLY A 195 -2.46 -21.68 6.64
N ILE A 196 -2.77 -20.92 7.71
CA ILE A 196 -4.14 -20.55 8.09
C ILE A 196 -4.31 -19.04 8.17
N PHE A 197 -3.36 -18.32 8.78
CA PHE A 197 -3.51 -16.90 9.08
C PHE A 197 -2.95 -16.01 7.97
N GLY A 198 -3.71 -14.99 7.58
CA GLY A 198 -3.37 -14.04 6.54
C GLY A 198 -3.73 -14.51 5.13
N GLU A 199 -3.39 -13.72 4.15
CA GLU A 199 -3.53 -14.02 2.72
C GLU A 199 -2.17 -14.01 2.03
N GLU A 200 -2.05 -14.75 0.93
CA GLU A 200 -0.84 -14.72 0.11
C GLU A 200 -0.72 -13.37 -0.59
N ASN A 201 0.44 -12.74 -0.45
CA ASN A 201 0.67 -11.39 -0.95
C ASN A 201 2.03 -11.28 -1.64
N VAL A 202 2.06 -10.77 -2.86
CA VAL A 202 3.25 -10.58 -3.69
C VAL A 202 3.72 -9.13 -3.56
N ASN A 203 4.94 -8.92 -3.08
CA ASN A 203 5.52 -7.59 -2.96
C ASN A 203 5.99 -7.06 -4.32
N VAL A 204 5.28 -6.06 -4.85
CA VAL A 204 5.50 -5.51 -6.20
C VAL A 204 6.89 -4.88 -6.36
N LEU A 205 7.35 -4.11 -5.37
CA LEU A 205 8.65 -3.47 -5.40
C LEU A 205 9.78 -4.51 -5.51
N LYS A 206 9.77 -5.52 -4.64
CA LYS A 206 10.81 -6.55 -4.63
C LYS A 206 10.83 -7.38 -5.92
N VAL A 207 9.66 -7.72 -6.46
CA VAL A 207 9.55 -8.39 -7.76
C VAL A 207 10.19 -7.54 -8.86
N ASN A 208 9.86 -6.25 -8.92
CA ASN A 208 10.41 -5.36 -9.95
C ASN A 208 11.92 -5.19 -9.83
N LEU A 209 12.45 -5.01 -8.62
CA LEU A 209 13.90 -4.96 -8.40
C LEU A 209 14.61 -6.26 -8.79
N ALA A 210 13.95 -7.41 -8.64
CA ALA A 210 14.49 -8.69 -9.09
C ALA A 210 14.40 -8.86 -10.62
N LEU A 211 13.34 -8.37 -11.25
CA LEU A 211 13.24 -8.33 -12.72
C LEU A 211 14.35 -7.48 -13.35
N GLU A 212 14.74 -6.39 -12.71
CA GLU A 212 15.87 -5.54 -13.07
C GLU A 212 17.26 -6.13 -12.73
N GLY A 213 17.30 -7.26 -12.00
CA GLY A 213 18.54 -7.89 -11.55
C GLY A 213 19.23 -7.18 -10.36
N ILE A 214 18.54 -6.26 -9.71
CA ILE A 214 19.03 -5.52 -8.53
C ILE A 214 18.95 -6.42 -7.29
N LEU A 215 17.84 -7.11 -7.09
CA LEU A 215 17.71 -8.15 -6.07
C LEU A 215 17.98 -9.53 -6.68
N LYS A 216 18.75 -10.34 -5.95
CA LYS A 216 19.08 -11.72 -6.35
C LYS A 216 18.15 -12.73 -5.69
#